data_da3e21d9d2fc5b9b6cc728b357bce483
#
_entry.id   da3e21d9d2fc5b9b6cc728b357bce483
#
_cell.length_a   1.000
_cell.length_b   1.000
_cell.length_c   1.000
_cell.angle_alpha   90.00
_cell.angle_beta   90.00
_cell.angle_gamma   90.00
#
_symmetry.space_group_name_H-M   'P 1'
#
loop_
_entity.id
_entity.type
_entity.pdbx_description
1 polymer ?
#
loop_
_entity_poly.entity_id
_entity_poly.type
_entity_poly.pdbx_seq_one_letter_code
_entity_poly.pdbx_strand_id
1 'polypeptide(L)'
;KYHDHGSMASEYPSDDVEAFVNSGSAVFDKYAVEALRPTTKMPPRYVGDIYAYGDEGEDALRELRFKADAQGQLAVWNLPDPADPDDPEMVTDRYLTVVDVGGRSHTADWSVIVVFDRLLMMDGGKPSVVAQWYGHIDMDLLAWKAAQIAAFYDNSLLVIESNTLETHDKERDVDGDQSAAILNQIKDIYPNLYARKQSEDAIIQGLPVRYGFHTNIATKPMIISTLVKVIREGLYIERDKRCVDEYLNYEKKPNGSFGAKQGTHDDLLMTRAIGLHICFYEMQLPQVVARGSNSLKYTPKIVSMASF
;
A
#
# COMPACT_ATOMS: atom_id res chain seq x y z
N LYS A 1 -26.66 25.02 -5.92
CA LYS A 1 -27.45 24.22 -4.99
C LYS A 1 -26.79 22.87 -4.74
N TYR A 2 -26.13 22.32 -5.77
CA TYR A 2 -25.33 21.10 -5.72
C TYR A 2 -23.85 21.47 -5.74
N HIS A 3 -23.05 20.82 -4.87
CA HIS A 3 -21.64 21.12 -4.74
C HIS A 3 -20.77 20.26 -5.67
N ASP A 4 -21.31 19.14 -6.15
CA ASP A 4 -20.65 18.21 -7.05
C ASP A 4 -21.68 17.43 -7.89
N HIS A 5 -21.18 16.69 -8.90
CA HIS A 5 -21.99 15.90 -9.81
C HIS A 5 -22.70 14.72 -9.10
N GLY A 6 -22.08 14.14 -8.09
CA GLY A 6 -22.65 13.04 -7.32
C GLY A 6 -23.88 13.46 -6.52
N SER A 7 -23.86 14.65 -5.90
CA SER A 7 -25.00 15.21 -5.18
C SER A 7 -26.20 15.50 -6.11
N MET A 8 -25.92 15.94 -7.34
CA MET A 8 -26.96 16.18 -8.33
C MET A 8 -27.58 14.88 -8.83
N ALA A 9 -26.75 13.88 -9.14
CA ALA A 9 -27.19 12.57 -9.61
C ALA A 9 -27.92 11.74 -8.54
N SER A 10 -27.62 11.96 -7.26
CA SER A 10 -28.34 11.37 -6.13
C SER A 10 -29.80 11.83 -6.04
N GLU A 11 -30.09 13.10 -6.37
CA GLU A 11 -31.46 13.65 -6.33
C GLU A 11 -32.18 13.55 -7.69
N TYR A 12 -31.43 13.58 -8.80
CA TYR A 12 -31.96 13.55 -10.15
C TYR A 12 -31.15 12.59 -11.04
N PRO A 13 -31.26 11.27 -10.78
CA PRO A 13 -30.54 10.29 -11.59
C PRO A 13 -31.03 10.27 -13.04
N SER A 14 -30.10 10.13 -13.98
CA SER A 14 -30.42 10.05 -15.40
C SER A 14 -30.85 8.66 -15.86
N ASP A 15 -30.55 7.63 -15.06
CA ASP A 15 -30.96 6.24 -15.28
C ASP A 15 -31.05 5.45 -13.97
N ASP A 16 -31.60 4.22 -14.03
CA ASP A 16 -31.76 3.34 -12.86
C ASP A 16 -30.43 2.96 -12.21
N VAL A 17 -29.36 2.88 -13.00
CA VAL A 17 -28.01 2.56 -12.50
C VAL A 17 -27.46 3.73 -11.70
N GLU A 18 -27.66 4.96 -12.20
CA GLU A 18 -27.24 6.19 -11.52
C GLU A 18 -28.02 6.37 -10.20
N ALA A 19 -29.33 6.06 -10.18
CA ALA A 19 -30.13 6.07 -8.96
C ALA A 19 -29.64 5.09 -7.90
N PHE A 20 -29.21 3.89 -8.31
CA PHE A 20 -28.70 2.86 -7.40
C PHE A 20 -27.32 3.22 -6.84
N VAL A 21 -26.49 3.84 -7.62
CA VAL A 21 -25.08 4.14 -7.27
C VAL A 21 -24.94 5.33 -6.34
N ASN A 22 -25.88 6.27 -6.40
CA ASN A 22 -25.84 7.50 -5.59
C ASN A 22 -26.69 7.42 -4.30
N SER A 23 -27.09 6.21 -3.87
CA SER A 23 -27.82 6.00 -2.62
C SER A 23 -26.91 6.11 -1.39
N GLY A 24 -26.42 7.28 -1.10
CA GLY A 24 -25.99 7.82 0.20
C GLY A 24 -24.89 7.14 1.04
N SER A 25 -24.46 5.92 0.75
CA SER A 25 -23.44 5.19 1.54
C SER A 25 -22.09 5.07 0.84
N ALA A 26 -22.01 5.32 -0.46
CA ALA A 26 -20.77 5.23 -1.24
C ALA A 26 -19.73 6.24 -0.75
N VAL A 27 -18.49 5.79 -0.53
CA VAL A 27 -17.38 6.63 -0.05
C VAL A 27 -16.76 7.42 -1.19
N PHE A 28 -16.66 6.83 -2.38
CA PHE A 28 -16.01 7.42 -3.54
C PHE A 28 -17.04 7.88 -4.58
N ASP A 29 -16.77 9.03 -5.20
CA ASP A 29 -17.54 9.50 -6.33
C ASP A 29 -17.36 8.55 -7.53
N LYS A 30 -18.46 8.05 -8.09
CA LYS A 30 -18.43 7.09 -9.19
C LYS A 30 -17.72 7.61 -10.42
N TYR A 31 -17.95 8.87 -10.76
CA TYR A 31 -17.37 9.46 -11.97
C TYR A 31 -15.85 9.62 -11.82
N ALA A 32 -15.40 10.02 -10.64
CA ALA A 32 -13.98 10.09 -10.33
C ALA A 32 -13.33 8.70 -10.36
N VAL A 33 -13.99 7.67 -9.83
CA VAL A 33 -13.51 6.27 -9.89
C VAL A 33 -13.46 5.78 -11.33
N GLU A 34 -14.51 6.00 -12.12
CA GLU A 34 -14.53 5.59 -13.53
C GLU A 34 -13.47 6.33 -14.37
N ALA A 35 -13.07 7.54 -13.98
CA ALA A 35 -11.97 8.27 -14.62
C ALA A 35 -10.59 7.58 -14.42
N LEU A 36 -10.43 6.69 -13.45
CA LEU A 36 -9.23 5.85 -13.30
C LEU A 36 -9.22 4.64 -14.23
N ARG A 37 -10.39 4.15 -14.66
CA ARG A 37 -10.50 2.92 -15.45
C ARG A 37 -9.66 2.90 -16.74
N PRO A 38 -9.46 4.00 -17.48
CA PRO A 38 -8.52 4.02 -18.60
C PRO A 38 -7.08 3.65 -18.24
N THR A 39 -6.62 3.95 -17.02
CA THR A 39 -5.25 3.66 -16.57
C THR A 39 -5.03 2.16 -16.33
N THR A 40 -6.10 1.39 -16.09
CA THR A 40 -6.05 -0.07 -15.88
C THR A 40 -6.09 -0.88 -17.18
N LYS A 41 -6.23 -0.23 -18.34
CA LYS A 41 -6.27 -0.92 -19.64
C LYS A 41 -4.93 -1.51 -20.08
N MET A 42 -3.83 -1.01 -19.52
CA MET A 42 -2.50 -1.56 -19.80
C MET A 42 -2.34 -2.89 -19.05
N PRO A 43 -2.22 -4.02 -19.75
CA PRO A 43 -1.95 -5.30 -19.09
C PRO A 43 -0.56 -5.27 -18.46
N PRO A 44 -0.28 -6.14 -17.48
CA PRO A 44 1.08 -6.31 -16.98
C PRO A 44 2.00 -6.74 -18.11
N ARG A 45 3.19 -6.16 -18.16
CA ARG A 45 4.21 -6.50 -19.15
C ARG A 45 4.79 -7.88 -18.91
N TYR A 46 4.86 -8.25 -17.64
CA TYR A 46 5.33 -9.57 -17.20
C TYR A 46 4.44 -10.11 -16.09
N VAL A 47 4.33 -11.44 -16.04
CA VAL A 47 3.77 -12.20 -14.92
C VAL A 47 4.80 -13.23 -14.52
N GLY A 48 5.00 -13.43 -13.22
CA GLY A 48 6.01 -14.35 -12.72
C GLY A 48 6.14 -14.29 -11.21
N ASP A 49 7.38 -14.46 -10.73
CA ASP A 49 7.71 -14.31 -9.32
C ASP A 49 9.17 -13.86 -9.13
N ILE A 50 9.50 -13.43 -7.90
CA ILE A 50 10.88 -13.14 -7.49
C ILE A 50 11.45 -14.40 -6.81
N TYR A 51 12.67 -14.74 -7.21
CA TYR A 51 13.48 -15.80 -6.65
C TYR A 51 14.76 -15.23 -6.06
N ALA A 52 15.23 -15.83 -4.98
CA ALA A 52 16.44 -15.46 -4.27
C ALA A 52 17.39 -16.66 -4.18
N TYR A 53 18.55 -16.46 -3.56
CA TYR A 53 19.49 -17.54 -3.27
C TYR A 53 18.94 -18.55 -2.25
N GLY A 54 18.19 -18.08 -1.25
CA GLY A 54 17.51 -18.89 -0.24
C GLY A 54 16.09 -18.40 0.02
N ASP A 55 15.38 -19.13 0.88
CA ASP A 55 13.97 -18.88 1.15
C ASP A 55 13.76 -17.98 2.39
N GLU A 56 14.77 -17.91 3.29
CA GLU A 56 14.69 -17.20 4.56
C GLU A 56 16.01 -16.50 4.91
N GLY A 57 15.96 -15.56 5.86
CA GLY A 57 17.12 -14.85 6.38
C GLY A 57 17.77 -13.94 5.35
N GLU A 58 19.07 -13.69 5.51
CA GLU A 58 19.84 -12.86 4.58
C GLU A 58 19.89 -13.45 3.17
N ASP A 59 19.85 -14.76 3.05
CA ASP A 59 19.88 -15.46 1.76
C ASP A 59 18.61 -15.21 0.93
N ALA A 60 17.48 -14.92 1.58
CA ALA A 60 16.25 -14.53 0.92
C ALA A 60 16.31 -13.16 0.22
N LEU A 61 17.33 -12.35 0.54
CA LEU A 61 17.54 -11.03 -0.06
C LEU A 61 18.76 -10.99 -1.00
N ARG A 62 19.38 -12.14 -1.25
CA ARG A 62 20.57 -12.26 -2.12
C ARG A 62 20.20 -12.78 -3.50
N GLU A 63 20.89 -12.26 -4.51
CA GLU A 63 20.76 -12.70 -5.92
C GLU A 63 19.31 -12.69 -6.44
N LEU A 64 18.55 -11.66 -6.06
CA LEU A 64 17.16 -11.51 -6.46
C LEU A 64 17.01 -11.47 -7.97
N ARG A 65 16.13 -12.30 -8.51
CA ARG A 65 15.87 -12.42 -9.94
C ARG A 65 14.38 -12.56 -10.20
N PHE A 66 13.87 -11.78 -11.13
CA PHE A 66 12.53 -12.02 -11.66
C PHE A 66 12.55 -13.18 -12.65
N LYS A 67 11.65 -14.13 -12.47
CA LYS A 67 11.43 -15.23 -13.41
C LYS A 67 10.01 -15.16 -13.94
N ALA A 68 9.88 -15.06 -15.26
CA ALA A 68 8.58 -15.10 -15.91
C ALA A 68 7.94 -16.48 -15.76
N ASP A 69 6.69 -16.48 -15.31
CA ASP A 69 5.86 -17.68 -15.15
C ASP A 69 4.40 -17.29 -15.35
N ALA A 70 3.74 -17.92 -16.30
CA ALA A 70 2.33 -17.67 -16.59
C ALA A 70 1.38 -18.01 -15.43
N GLN A 71 1.83 -18.87 -14.48
CA GLN A 71 1.11 -19.22 -13.26
C GLN A 71 1.54 -18.37 -12.05
N GLY A 72 2.50 -17.45 -12.23
CA GLY A 72 3.00 -16.58 -11.19
C GLY A 72 1.93 -15.62 -10.67
N GLN A 73 2.09 -15.16 -9.45
CA GLN A 73 1.14 -14.26 -8.77
C GLN A 73 1.61 -12.80 -8.79
N LEU A 74 2.85 -12.54 -9.23
CA LEU A 74 3.40 -11.19 -9.36
C LEU A 74 3.16 -10.65 -10.76
N ALA A 75 2.24 -9.70 -10.88
CA ALA A 75 2.03 -8.90 -12.08
C ALA A 75 2.99 -7.69 -12.07
N VAL A 76 3.76 -7.48 -13.15
CA VAL A 76 4.74 -6.41 -13.27
C VAL A 76 4.44 -5.58 -14.52
N TRP A 77 4.18 -4.28 -14.32
CA TRP A 77 4.01 -3.30 -15.39
C TRP A 77 5.33 -2.64 -15.76
N ASN A 78 6.15 -2.30 -14.75
CA ASN A 78 7.50 -1.79 -14.94
C ASN A 78 8.47 -2.51 -14.02
N LEU A 79 9.54 -3.05 -14.56
CA LEU A 79 10.67 -3.53 -13.77
C LEU A 79 11.41 -2.34 -13.15
N PRO A 80 12.13 -2.53 -12.03
CA PRO A 80 13.03 -1.49 -11.53
C PRO A 80 14.10 -1.22 -12.58
N ASP A 81 14.61 0.00 -12.60
CA ASP A 81 15.76 0.32 -13.43
C ASP A 81 16.97 -0.52 -12.97
N PRO A 82 17.79 -1.03 -13.91
CA PRO A 82 18.99 -1.76 -13.54
C PRO A 82 19.90 -0.86 -12.69
N ALA A 83 20.32 -1.37 -11.53
CA ALA A 83 21.33 -0.66 -10.76
C ALA A 83 22.65 -0.65 -11.56
N ASP A 84 23.14 0.54 -11.90
CA ASP A 84 24.48 0.73 -12.43
C ASP A 84 25.41 1.05 -11.26
N PRO A 85 26.33 0.13 -10.89
CA PRO A 85 27.28 0.38 -9.80
C PRO A 85 28.25 1.54 -10.08
N ASP A 86 28.50 1.83 -11.35
CA ASP A 86 29.42 2.88 -11.80
C ASP A 86 28.74 4.25 -11.92
N ASP A 87 27.40 4.32 -11.81
CA ASP A 87 26.70 5.60 -11.78
C ASP A 87 27.04 6.34 -10.48
N PRO A 88 27.58 7.56 -10.55
CA PRO A 88 27.91 8.35 -9.37
C PRO A 88 26.68 8.85 -8.61
N GLU A 89 25.50 8.75 -9.20
CA GLU A 89 24.24 9.20 -8.64
C GLU A 89 23.27 8.04 -8.39
N MET A 90 22.32 8.27 -7.51
CA MET A 90 21.21 7.35 -7.26
C MET A 90 19.93 8.14 -6.93
N VAL A 91 18.77 7.55 -7.18
CA VAL A 91 17.49 8.13 -6.79
C VAL A 91 17.05 7.53 -5.47
N THR A 92 16.90 8.36 -4.44
CA THR A 92 16.36 7.93 -3.14
C THR A 92 14.85 8.12 -3.08
N ASP A 93 14.17 7.41 -2.16
CA ASP A 93 12.73 7.53 -1.92
C ASP A 93 11.84 7.28 -3.15
N ARG A 94 12.36 6.54 -4.15
CA ARG A 94 11.66 6.27 -5.40
C ARG A 94 10.52 5.27 -5.22
N TYR A 95 10.80 4.11 -4.61
CA TYR A 95 9.83 3.03 -4.52
C TYR A 95 9.24 2.91 -3.12
N LEU A 96 7.97 2.55 -3.09
CA LEU A 96 7.22 2.23 -1.88
C LEU A 96 6.51 0.89 -2.09
N THR A 97 6.75 -0.06 -1.19
CA THR A 97 6.06 -1.35 -1.17
C THR A 97 5.11 -1.41 0.02
N VAL A 98 3.85 -1.74 -0.23
CA VAL A 98 2.82 -1.85 0.82
C VAL A 98 2.23 -3.23 0.83
N VAL A 99 2.02 -3.78 2.01
CA VAL A 99 1.49 -5.12 2.24
C VAL A 99 0.23 -5.05 3.07
N ASP A 100 -0.84 -5.64 2.56
CA ASP A 100 -2.03 -6.01 3.31
C ASP A 100 -2.00 -7.51 3.57
N VAL A 101 -2.16 -7.89 4.83
CA VAL A 101 -1.98 -9.26 5.29
C VAL A 101 -3.32 -9.97 5.36
N GLY A 102 -3.60 -10.81 4.38
CA GLY A 102 -4.79 -11.66 4.35
C GLY A 102 -4.61 -12.98 5.12
N GLY A 103 -5.61 -13.85 5.02
CA GLY A 103 -5.58 -15.18 5.65
C GLY A 103 -5.06 -16.29 4.74
N ARG A 104 -4.89 -17.49 5.31
CA ARG A 104 -4.37 -18.69 4.61
C ARG A 104 -5.41 -19.41 3.77
N SER A 105 -6.69 -19.35 4.14
CA SER A 105 -7.73 -20.15 3.51
C SER A 105 -8.29 -19.48 2.27
N HIS A 106 -8.76 -20.26 1.30
CA HIS A 106 -9.45 -19.75 0.11
C HIS A 106 -10.74 -18.97 0.43
N THR A 107 -11.20 -18.98 1.69
CA THR A 107 -12.34 -18.20 2.19
C THR A 107 -11.92 -17.00 3.03
N ALA A 108 -10.62 -16.80 3.25
CA ALA A 108 -10.07 -15.65 3.96
C ALA A 108 -9.78 -14.51 2.99
N ASP A 109 -9.51 -13.33 3.54
CA ASP A 109 -9.05 -12.17 2.79
C ASP A 109 -7.73 -12.45 2.07
N TRP A 110 -7.50 -11.77 0.95
CA TRP A 110 -6.31 -11.95 0.13
C TRP A 110 -5.13 -11.20 0.72
N SER A 111 -3.94 -11.80 0.61
CA SER A 111 -2.71 -11.05 0.83
C SER A 111 -2.34 -10.27 -0.42
N VAL A 112 -2.01 -8.99 -0.26
CA VAL A 112 -1.65 -8.09 -1.35
C VAL A 112 -0.31 -7.44 -1.05
N ILE A 113 0.61 -7.46 -2.03
CA ILE A 113 1.84 -6.67 -2.00
C ILE A 113 1.81 -5.78 -3.23
N VAL A 114 1.83 -4.47 -3.05
CA VAL A 114 1.83 -3.50 -4.15
C VAL A 114 3.08 -2.64 -4.11
N VAL A 115 3.66 -2.36 -5.28
CA VAL A 115 4.81 -1.46 -5.43
C VAL A 115 4.37 -0.21 -6.18
N PHE A 116 4.65 0.95 -5.60
CA PHE A 116 4.49 2.26 -6.21
C PHE A 116 5.84 2.79 -6.69
N ASP A 117 5.91 3.27 -7.93
CA ASP A 117 7.01 4.11 -8.42
C ASP A 117 6.61 5.58 -8.28
N ARG A 118 7.42 6.35 -7.60
CA ARG A 118 7.21 7.75 -7.27
C ARG A 118 8.10 8.70 -8.06
N LEU A 119 8.93 8.17 -8.99
CA LEU A 119 9.93 8.95 -9.73
C LEU A 119 9.36 10.24 -10.32
N LEU A 120 8.22 10.14 -10.99
CA LEU A 120 7.59 11.30 -11.64
C LEU A 120 7.12 12.38 -10.67
N MET A 121 7.01 12.08 -9.37
CA MET A 121 6.64 13.11 -8.37
C MET A 121 7.74 14.18 -8.21
N MET A 122 8.98 13.92 -8.60
CA MET A 122 10.06 14.92 -8.62
C MET A 122 9.66 16.14 -9.47
N ASP A 123 8.99 15.91 -10.58
CA ASP A 123 8.58 16.91 -11.57
C ASP A 123 7.08 17.26 -11.46
N GLY A 124 6.46 16.99 -10.31
CA GLY A 124 5.03 17.25 -10.11
C GLY A 124 4.11 16.24 -10.79
N GLY A 125 4.64 15.12 -11.27
CA GLY A 125 3.87 14.01 -11.82
C GLY A 125 3.23 13.14 -10.72
N LYS A 126 2.74 11.95 -11.10
CA LYS A 126 1.90 11.10 -10.26
C LYS A 126 2.62 9.80 -9.92
N PRO A 127 2.48 9.28 -8.68
CA PRO A 127 2.90 7.93 -8.38
C PRO A 127 2.09 6.92 -9.20
N SER A 128 2.70 5.80 -9.54
CA SER A 128 2.05 4.74 -10.33
C SER A 128 2.28 3.37 -9.70
N VAL A 129 1.28 2.50 -9.76
CA VAL A 129 1.45 1.08 -9.46
C VAL A 129 2.33 0.47 -10.54
N VAL A 130 3.44 -0.18 -10.16
CA VAL A 130 4.39 -0.80 -11.10
C VAL A 130 4.50 -2.31 -10.95
N ALA A 131 4.16 -2.85 -9.79
CA ALA A 131 4.04 -4.28 -9.57
C ALA A 131 3.00 -4.58 -8.50
N GLN A 132 2.41 -5.78 -8.57
CA GLN A 132 1.47 -6.27 -7.58
C GLN A 132 1.51 -7.79 -7.50
N TRP A 133 1.74 -8.29 -6.31
CA TRP A 133 1.51 -9.69 -5.96
C TRP A 133 0.15 -9.81 -5.28
N TYR A 134 -0.61 -10.86 -5.62
CA TYR A 134 -1.97 -11.07 -5.11
C TYR A 134 -2.23 -12.57 -4.97
N GLY A 135 -2.43 -13.04 -3.74
CA GLY A 135 -2.58 -14.48 -3.50
C GLY A 135 -2.89 -14.84 -2.06
N HIS A 136 -2.99 -16.14 -1.82
CA HIS A 136 -3.00 -16.75 -0.48
C HIS A 136 -1.67 -17.43 -0.25
N ILE A 137 -1.04 -17.15 0.89
CA ILE A 137 0.28 -17.68 1.26
C ILE A 137 0.37 -17.74 2.78
N ASP A 138 1.19 -18.66 3.28
CA ASP A 138 1.51 -18.72 4.70
C ASP A 138 2.28 -17.47 5.14
N MET A 139 2.06 -17.05 6.37
CA MET A 139 2.55 -15.74 6.85
C MET A 139 4.04 -15.62 6.95
N ASP A 140 4.70 -16.70 7.36
CA ASP A 140 6.15 -16.81 7.36
C ASP A 140 6.71 -16.62 5.94
N LEU A 141 6.10 -17.23 4.94
CA LEU A 141 6.44 -17.05 3.54
C LEU A 141 6.08 -15.66 3.01
N LEU A 142 4.95 -15.07 3.47
CA LEU A 142 4.56 -13.72 3.08
C LEU A 142 5.59 -12.68 3.50
N ALA A 143 6.17 -12.83 4.71
CA ALA A 143 7.21 -11.95 5.21
C ALA A 143 8.40 -11.86 4.25
N TRP A 144 8.91 -13.01 3.83
CA TRP A 144 10.04 -13.11 2.91
C TRP A 144 9.67 -12.68 1.50
N LYS A 145 8.48 -13.06 1.01
CA LYS A 145 7.98 -12.60 -0.30
C LYS A 145 7.90 -11.08 -0.37
N ALA A 146 7.37 -10.44 0.67
CA ALA A 146 7.30 -8.98 0.75
C ALA A 146 8.69 -8.34 0.76
N ALA A 147 9.62 -8.87 1.57
CA ALA A 147 10.98 -8.39 1.64
C ALA A 147 11.74 -8.61 0.31
N GLN A 148 11.55 -9.72 -0.38
CA GLN A 148 12.12 -10.02 -1.70
C GLN A 148 11.65 -9.03 -2.76
N ILE A 149 10.33 -8.78 -2.84
CA ILE A 149 9.76 -7.83 -3.80
C ILE A 149 10.27 -6.42 -3.50
N ALA A 150 10.26 -6.01 -2.24
CA ALA A 150 10.73 -4.70 -1.84
C ALA A 150 12.24 -4.49 -2.10
N ALA A 151 13.06 -5.53 -1.85
CA ALA A 151 14.49 -5.50 -2.13
C ALA A 151 14.79 -5.50 -3.64
N PHE A 152 14.01 -6.23 -4.44
CA PHE A 152 14.11 -6.23 -5.90
C PHE A 152 13.80 -4.84 -6.48
N TYR A 153 12.92 -4.07 -5.84
CA TYR A 153 12.64 -2.67 -6.18
C TYR A 153 13.52 -1.70 -5.35
N ASP A 154 14.82 -1.89 -5.42
CA ASP A 154 15.86 -1.01 -4.87
C ASP A 154 15.72 -0.76 -3.35
N ASN A 155 15.48 -1.83 -2.59
CA ASN A 155 15.22 -1.74 -1.15
C ASN A 155 14.18 -0.66 -0.82
N SER A 156 13.06 -0.66 -1.53
CA SER A 156 11.95 0.27 -1.33
C SER A 156 11.53 0.36 0.13
N LEU A 157 10.92 1.47 0.54
CA LEU A 157 10.29 1.54 1.87
C LEU A 157 9.21 0.46 1.95
N LEU A 158 9.41 -0.54 2.83
CA LEU A 158 8.48 -1.64 3.03
C LEU A 158 7.52 -1.32 4.19
N VAL A 159 6.25 -1.24 3.88
CA VAL A 159 5.16 -0.94 4.80
C VAL A 159 4.26 -2.15 4.94
N ILE A 160 4.17 -2.72 6.13
CA ILE A 160 3.26 -3.82 6.43
C ILE A 160 2.11 -3.26 7.24
N GLU A 161 0.87 -3.53 6.82
CA GLU A 161 -0.29 -3.19 7.62
C GLU A 161 -0.25 -3.98 8.93
N SER A 162 -0.31 -3.26 10.04
CA SER A 162 -0.39 -3.82 11.38
C SER A 162 -1.79 -3.56 11.92
N ASN A 163 -2.68 -4.49 11.65
CA ASN A 163 -4.03 -4.46 12.19
C ASN A 163 -4.00 -5.15 13.56
N THR A 164 -3.80 -4.41 14.65
CA THR A 164 -4.10 -4.96 15.96
C THR A 164 -5.61 -5.04 16.06
N LEU A 165 -6.12 -6.24 15.94
CA LEU A 165 -7.43 -6.55 16.42
C LEU A 165 -7.44 -6.30 17.94
N GLU A 166 -7.65 -5.05 18.35
CA GLU A 166 -8.13 -4.70 19.67
C GLU A 166 -9.61 -5.15 19.79
N THR A 167 -9.87 -6.39 19.43
CA THR A 167 -11.13 -7.03 19.82
C THR A 167 -10.84 -7.80 21.09
N HIS A 168 -11.53 -7.40 22.15
CA HIS A 168 -11.62 -8.10 23.42
C HIS A 168 -12.25 -9.51 23.34
N ASP A 169 -12.30 -10.10 22.18
CA ASP A 169 -12.74 -11.48 21.98
C ASP A 169 -11.58 -12.43 22.24
N LYS A 170 -11.51 -12.86 23.51
CA LYS A 170 -10.56 -13.85 24.01
C LYS A 170 -10.58 -15.21 23.30
N GLU A 171 -11.46 -15.41 22.35
CA GLU A 171 -11.55 -16.65 21.54
C GLU A 171 -10.77 -16.59 20.22
N ARG A 172 -10.18 -15.43 19.85
CA ARG A 172 -9.37 -15.23 18.63
C ARG A 172 -7.88 -14.98 18.89
N ASP A 173 -7.39 -15.40 20.06
CA ASP A 173 -5.98 -15.24 20.46
C ASP A 173 -4.95 -15.93 19.52
N VAL A 174 -5.40 -16.67 18.50
CA VAL A 174 -4.52 -17.34 17.54
C VAL A 174 -4.24 -16.49 16.30
N ASP A 175 -5.13 -15.55 15.92
CA ASP A 175 -4.99 -14.72 14.70
C ASP A 175 -4.55 -13.27 14.96
N GLY A 176 -4.50 -12.83 16.19
CA GLY A 176 -4.28 -11.41 16.55
C GLY A 176 -2.86 -10.88 16.36
N ASP A 177 -1.86 -11.71 16.06
CA ASP A 177 -0.45 -11.32 16.02
C ASP A 177 0.27 -11.62 14.68
N GLN A 178 -0.50 -11.70 13.61
CA GLN A 178 0.01 -12.12 12.31
C GLN A 178 0.99 -11.10 11.73
N SER A 179 0.62 -9.81 11.76
CA SER A 179 1.50 -8.73 11.27
C SER A 179 2.74 -8.57 12.14
N ALA A 180 2.63 -8.78 13.45
CA ALA A 180 3.78 -8.75 14.35
C ALA A 180 4.73 -9.93 14.09
N ALA A 181 4.22 -11.11 13.78
CA ALA A 181 5.05 -12.26 13.41
C ALA A 181 5.85 -11.98 12.13
N ILE A 182 5.21 -11.42 11.09
CA ILE A 182 5.86 -11.01 9.84
C ILE A 182 6.96 -9.98 10.12
N LEU A 183 6.63 -8.92 10.86
CA LEU A 183 7.58 -7.85 11.19
C LEU A 183 8.78 -8.37 11.99
N ASN A 184 8.56 -9.30 12.93
CA ASN A 184 9.63 -9.89 13.73
C ASN A 184 10.63 -10.73 12.92
N GLN A 185 10.18 -11.34 11.82
CA GLN A 185 11.07 -12.12 10.93
C GLN A 185 12.04 -11.22 10.16
N ILE A 186 11.58 -10.06 9.68
CA ILE A 186 12.32 -9.25 8.71
C ILE A 186 12.95 -7.98 9.29
N LYS A 187 12.54 -7.52 10.50
CA LYS A 187 12.93 -6.21 11.07
C LYS A 187 14.44 -6.01 11.25
N ASP A 188 15.17 -7.11 11.48
CA ASP A 188 16.61 -7.07 11.74
C ASP A 188 17.43 -7.32 10.46
N ILE A 189 16.77 -7.72 9.36
CA ILE A 189 17.40 -8.13 8.10
C ILE A 189 17.06 -7.16 6.98
N TYR A 190 15.78 -6.76 6.84
CA TYR A 190 15.37 -5.83 5.80
C TYR A 190 15.74 -4.38 6.18
N PRO A 191 16.52 -3.66 5.35
CA PRO A 191 17.15 -2.40 5.76
C PRO A 191 16.21 -1.20 5.82
N ASN A 192 15.09 -1.21 5.09
CA ASN A 192 14.23 -0.05 4.89
C ASN A 192 12.76 -0.35 5.26
N LEU A 193 12.54 -0.75 6.52
CA LEU A 193 11.21 -1.06 7.05
C LEU A 193 10.56 0.18 7.64
N TYR A 194 9.29 0.41 7.28
CA TYR A 194 8.51 1.54 7.81
C TYR A 194 8.35 1.46 9.33
N ALA A 195 8.74 2.53 9.99
CA ALA A 195 8.59 2.72 11.42
C ALA A 195 7.58 3.86 11.71
N ARG A 196 6.73 3.63 12.70
CA ARG A 196 5.77 4.64 13.16
C ARG A 196 6.49 5.82 13.82
N LYS A 197 5.94 7.01 13.64
CA LYS A 197 6.41 8.20 14.35
C LYS A 197 6.30 7.97 15.85
N GLN A 198 7.37 8.24 16.56
CA GLN A 198 7.40 8.22 18.02
C GLN A 198 7.27 9.63 18.57
N SER A 199 6.59 9.78 19.72
CA SER A 199 6.60 11.03 20.48
C SER A 199 7.99 11.29 21.07
N GLU A 200 8.31 12.56 21.34
CA GLU A 200 9.55 12.93 22.01
C GLU A 200 9.72 12.21 23.35
N ASP A 201 8.64 12.10 24.13
CA ASP A 201 8.63 11.37 25.40
C ASP A 201 8.98 9.89 25.23
N ALA A 202 8.45 9.25 24.18
CA ALA A 202 8.77 7.85 23.89
C ALA A 202 10.25 7.64 23.54
N ILE A 203 10.84 8.58 22.80
CA ILE A 203 12.27 8.57 22.45
C ILE A 203 13.11 8.78 23.71
N ILE A 204 12.76 9.77 24.56
CA ILE A 204 13.46 10.07 25.81
C ILE A 204 13.40 8.87 26.79
N GLN A 205 12.26 8.16 26.82
CA GLN A 205 12.09 6.96 27.66
C GLN A 205 12.75 5.71 27.05
N GLY A 206 13.33 5.80 25.85
CA GLY A 206 13.97 4.66 25.17
C GLY A 206 13.00 3.56 24.79
N LEU A 207 11.73 3.90 24.52
CA LEU A 207 10.75 2.92 24.10
C LEU A 207 11.12 2.34 22.72
N PRO A 208 10.87 1.03 22.48
CA PRO A 208 11.24 0.38 21.24
C PRO A 208 10.49 0.97 20.05
N VAL A 209 11.16 0.99 18.90
CA VAL A 209 10.55 1.41 17.63
C VAL A 209 9.42 0.45 17.28
N ARG A 210 8.29 1.00 16.84
CA ARG A 210 7.15 0.23 16.37
C ARG A 210 7.12 0.25 14.86
N TYR A 211 7.28 -0.90 14.25
CA TYR A 211 7.22 -1.08 12.81
C TYR A 211 5.78 -1.30 12.31
N GLY A 212 5.61 -1.12 11.00
CA GLY A 212 4.35 -1.32 10.30
C GLY A 212 3.33 -0.17 10.46
N PHE A 213 2.45 -0.01 9.49
CA PHE A 213 1.38 0.99 9.52
C PHE A 213 0.19 0.46 10.33
N HIS A 214 -0.21 1.17 11.37
CA HIS A 214 -1.31 0.72 12.24
C HIS A 214 -2.65 1.29 11.78
N THR A 215 -3.50 0.43 11.24
CA THR A 215 -4.87 0.78 10.86
C THR A 215 -5.80 0.62 12.06
N ASN A 216 -6.39 1.73 12.51
CA ASN A 216 -7.29 1.78 13.66
C ASN A 216 -8.42 2.80 13.43
N ILE A 217 -9.26 3.04 14.44
CA ILE A 217 -10.40 3.99 14.37
C ILE A 217 -9.95 5.41 13.99
N ALA A 218 -8.75 5.84 14.37
CA ALA A 218 -8.24 7.17 14.07
C ALA A 218 -7.55 7.24 12.70
N THR A 219 -6.73 6.24 12.35
CA THR A 219 -5.92 6.26 11.12
C THR A 219 -6.72 5.84 9.88
N LYS A 220 -7.69 4.92 10.01
CA LYS A 220 -8.52 4.46 8.87
C LYS A 220 -9.29 5.61 8.20
N PRO A 221 -10.01 6.50 8.91
CA PRO A 221 -10.66 7.66 8.29
C PRO A 221 -9.68 8.60 7.60
N MET A 222 -8.48 8.78 8.16
CA MET A 222 -7.44 9.64 7.60
C MET A 222 -6.95 9.13 6.24
N ILE A 223 -6.57 7.85 6.15
CA ILE A 223 -6.08 7.27 4.88
C ILE A 223 -7.19 7.19 3.83
N ILE A 224 -8.43 6.88 4.23
CA ILE A 224 -9.59 6.90 3.33
C ILE A 224 -9.88 8.32 2.82
N SER A 225 -9.80 9.34 3.66
CA SER A 225 -9.95 10.74 3.22
C SER A 225 -8.87 11.15 2.22
N THR A 226 -7.63 10.70 2.44
CA THR A 226 -6.54 10.88 1.47
C THR A 226 -6.88 10.22 0.14
N LEU A 227 -7.32 8.96 0.17
CA LEU A 227 -7.65 8.21 -1.04
C LEU A 227 -8.81 8.85 -1.81
N VAL A 228 -9.84 9.33 -1.12
CA VAL A 228 -10.95 10.08 -1.74
C VAL A 228 -10.44 11.31 -2.49
N LYS A 229 -9.55 12.09 -1.86
CA LYS A 229 -8.94 13.26 -2.51
C LYS A 229 -8.12 12.86 -3.73
N VAL A 230 -7.26 11.85 -3.59
CA VAL A 230 -6.37 11.37 -4.64
C VAL A 230 -7.15 10.86 -5.86
N ILE A 231 -8.25 10.12 -5.64
CA ILE A 231 -9.13 9.64 -6.71
C ILE A 231 -9.85 10.79 -7.37
N ARG A 232 -10.48 11.68 -6.59
CA ARG A 232 -11.22 12.84 -7.11
C ARG A 232 -10.36 13.74 -7.98
N GLU A 233 -9.12 13.96 -7.61
CA GLU A 233 -8.18 14.81 -8.32
C GLU A 233 -7.33 14.04 -9.35
N GLY A 234 -7.52 12.72 -9.45
CA GLY A 234 -6.81 11.85 -10.38
C GLY A 234 -5.29 11.89 -10.19
N LEU A 235 -4.80 11.85 -8.94
CA LEU A 235 -3.40 12.08 -8.58
C LEU A 235 -2.53 10.83 -8.59
N TYR A 236 -2.99 9.68 -9.06
CA TYR A 236 -2.16 8.49 -9.22
C TYR A 236 -2.59 7.66 -10.43
N ILE A 237 -1.78 6.66 -10.79
CA ILE A 237 -2.02 5.75 -11.89
C ILE A 237 -2.28 4.36 -11.33
N GLU A 238 -3.54 3.89 -11.43
CA GLU A 238 -3.92 2.52 -11.09
C GLU A 238 -3.65 1.58 -12.26
N ARG A 239 -3.30 0.33 -11.99
CA ARG A 239 -3.06 -0.69 -13.01
C ARG A 239 -3.98 -1.90 -12.90
N ASP A 240 -4.58 -2.12 -11.73
CA ASP A 240 -5.47 -3.26 -11.50
C ASP A 240 -6.94 -2.82 -11.54
N LYS A 241 -7.69 -3.36 -12.52
CA LYS A 241 -9.12 -3.08 -12.64
C LYS A 241 -9.93 -3.53 -11.42
N ARG A 242 -9.48 -4.59 -10.70
CA ARG A 242 -10.17 -5.09 -9.51
C ARG A 242 -10.17 -4.05 -8.39
N CYS A 243 -9.10 -3.27 -8.26
CA CYS A 243 -9.03 -2.18 -7.30
C CYS A 243 -10.08 -1.09 -7.59
N VAL A 244 -10.31 -0.77 -8.87
CA VAL A 244 -11.38 0.17 -9.28
C VAL A 244 -12.76 -0.38 -8.91
N ASP A 245 -12.96 -1.70 -9.04
CA ASP A 245 -14.22 -2.34 -8.67
C ASP A 245 -14.41 -2.36 -7.13
N GLU A 246 -13.34 -2.49 -6.33
CA GLU A 246 -13.39 -2.33 -4.86
C GLU A 246 -13.79 -0.91 -4.44
N TYR A 247 -13.29 0.14 -5.11
CA TYR A 247 -13.69 1.52 -4.84
C TYR A 247 -15.19 1.72 -5.01
N LEU A 248 -15.81 1.14 -6.04
CA LEU A 248 -17.25 1.22 -6.28
C LEU A 248 -18.08 0.46 -5.23
N ASN A 249 -17.46 -0.51 -4.57
CA ASN A 249 -18.09 -1.37 -3.57
C ASN A 249 -17.68 -1.04 -2.12
N TYR A 250 -17.10 0.13 -1.89
CA TYR A 250 -16.71 0.58 -0.56
C TYR A 250 -17.68 1.60 0.00
N GLU A 251 -18.14 1.38 1.22
CA GLU A 251 -19.20 2.18 1.82
C GLU A 251 -18.91 2.61 3.25
N LYS A 252 -19.58 3.68 3.67
CA LYS A 252 -19.71 4.04 5.07
C LYS A 252 -20.90 3.29 5.66
N LYS A 253 -20.64 2.42 6.62
CA LYS A 253 -21.63 1.60 7.29
C LYS A 253 -22.50 2.42 8.26
N PRO A 254 -23.69 1.95 8.64
CA PRO A 254 -24.57 2.67 9.57
C PRO A 254 -23.93 3.00 10.94
N ASN A 255 -22.98 2.18 11.38
CA ASN A 255 -22.21 2.42 12.62
C ASN A 255 -21.09 3.47 12.45
N GLY A 256 -20.96 4.09 11.27
CA GLY A 256 -19.97 5.09 10.95
C GLY A 256 -18.60 4.54 10.50
N SER A 257 -18.38 3.23 10.56
CA SER A 257 -17.15 2.62 10.07
C SER A 257 -17.13 2.57 8.53
N PHE A 258 -15.91 2.40 7.97
CA PHE A 258 -15.70 2.18 6.53
C PHE A 258 -15.40 0.72 6.25
N GLY A 259 -15.88 0.19 5.13
CA GLY A 259 -15.56 -1.16 4.70
C GLY A 259 -16.24 -1.55 3.39
N ALA A 260 -15.82 -2.68 2.84
CA ALA A 260 -16.45 -3.27 1.66
C ALA A 260 -17.92 -3.64 1.91
N LYS A 261 -18.73 -3.60 0.88
CA LYS A 261 -20.09 -4.15 0.88
C LYS A 261 -20.05 -5.65 1.17
N GLN A 262 -21.15 -6.17 1.72
CA GLN A 262 -21.22 -7.59 2.02
C GLN A 262 -20.97 -8.44 0.76
N GLY A 263 -20.03 -9.39 0.87
CA GLY A 263 -19.65 -10.29 -0.23
C GLY A 263 -18.63 -9.68 -1.20
N THR A 264 -18.03 -8.52 -0.89
CA THR A 264 -16.91 -7.92 -1.63
C THR A 264 -15.72 -7.72 -0.71
N HIS A 265 -14.54 -7.43 -1.28
CA HIS A 265 -13.28 -7.25 -0.57
C HIS A 265 -12.80 -5.80 -0.66
N ASP A 266 -11.87 -5.41 0.23
CA ASP A 266 -11.19 -4.10 0.26
C ASP A 266 -9.66 -4.22 0.39
N ASP A 267 -9.10 -5.41 0.16
CA ASP A 267 -7.66 -5.69 0.33
C ASP A 267 -6.78 -4.83 -0.60
N LEU A 268 -7.18 -4.74 -1.88
CA LEU A 268 -6.49 -3.87 -2.86
C LEU A 268 -6.64 -2.40 -2.48
N LEU A 269 -7.85 -1.98 -2.11
CA LEU A 269 -8.15 -0.61 -1.70
C LEU A 269 -7.30 -0.20 -0.50
N MET A 270 -7.17 -1.07 0.52
CA MET A 270 -6.42 -0.76 1.74
C MET A 270 -4.94 -0.53 1.45
N THR A 271 -4.32 -1.35 0.59
CA THR A 271 -2.94 -1.10 0.18
C THR A 271 -2.76 0.25 -0.51
N ARG A 272 -3.75 0.69 -1.33
CA ARG A 272 -3.72 2.01 -1.98
C ARG A 272 -3.95 3.15 -0.98
N ALA A 273 -4.87 2.98 -0.05
CA ALA A 273 -5.14 3.99 0.98
C ALA A 273 -3.90 4.27 1.84
N ILE A 274 -3.23 3.22 2.32
CA ILE A 274 -1.99 3.33 3.08
C ILE A 274 -0.87 3.91 2.20
N GLY A 275 -0.63 3.30 1.02
CA GLY A 275 0.48 3.67 0.16
C GLY A 275 0.39 5.10 -0.34
N LEU A 276 -0.76 5.56 -0.80
CA LEU A 276 -0.93 6.93 -1.28
C LEU A 276 -0.87 7.94 -0.14
N HIS A 277 -1.35 7.59 1.06
CA HIS A 277 -1.17 8.45 2.22
C HIS A 277 0.32 8.66 2.53
N ILE A 278 1.11 7.59 2.55
CA ILE A 278 2.56 7.67 2.77
C ILE A 278 3.25 8.43 1.63
N CYS A 279 2.89 8.17 0.36
CA CYS A 279 3.44 8.86 -0.80
C CYS A 279 3.31 10.38 -0.70
N PHE A 280 2.15 10.87 -0.26
CA PHE A 280 1.84 12.31 -0.28
C PHE A 280 2.14 13.05 1.02
N TYR A 281 2.15 12.36 2.17
CA TYR A 281 2.20 13.03 3.47
C TYR A 281 3.35 12.60 4.37
N GLU A 282 3.99 11.45 4.11
CA GLU A 282 5.01 10.93 5.03
C GLU A 282 6.40 10.82 4.41
N MET A 283 6.51 10.31 3.19
CA MET A 283 7.79 10.23 2.48
C MET A 283 8.21 11.58 1.91
N GLN A 284 9.51 11.79 1.84
CA GLN A 284 10.08 12.88 1.04
C GLN A 284 9.87 12.60 -0.44
N LEU A 285 9.88 13.64 -1.28
CA LEU A 285 9.90 13.44 -2.73
C LEU A 285 11.19 12.70 -3.12
N PRO A 286 11.14 11.87 -4.17
CA PRO A 286 12.33 11.26 -4.70
C PRO A 286 13.38 12.31 -5.03
N GLN A 287 14.67 12.01 -4.80
CA GLN A 287 15.76 12.95 -5.00
C GLN A 287 16.94 12.22 -5.63
N VAL A 288 17.63 12.91 -6.55
CA VAL A 288 18.93 12.47 -7.05
C VAL A 288 20.00 12.86 -6.03
N VAL A 289 20.76 11.90 -5.56
CA VAL A 289 21.82 12.10 -4.58
C VAL A 289 23.12 11.42 -5.05
N ALA A 290 24.25 11.94 -4.60
CA ALA A 290 25.53 11.28 -4.87
C ALA A 290 25.60 9.92 -4.16
N ARG A 291 26.05 8.88 -4.85
CA ARG A 291 26.25 7.54 -4.29
C ARG A 291 27.27 7.61 -3.14
N GLY A 292 26.92 7.04 -1.99
CA GLY A 292 27.74 7.12 -0.78
C GLY A 292 27.24 8.18 0.24
N SER A 293 26.24 8.98 -0.08
CA SER A 293 25.53 9.76 0.93
C SER A 293 24.70 8.84 1.83
N ASN A 294 24.72 9.07 3.15
CA ASN A 294 24.04 8.22 4.17
C ASN A 294 22.49 8.26 4.12
N SER A 295 21.88 8.51 2.96
CA SER A 295 20.45 8.72 2.80
C SER A 295 19.59 7.44 2.71
N LEU A 296 20.16 6.26 2.93
CA LEU A 296 19.50 4.95 2.73
C LEU A 296 18.59 4.48 3.87
N LYS A 297 18.35 5.30 4.87
CA LYS A 297 17.42 4.90 5.95
C LYS A 297 16.28 5.90 6.05
N TYR A 298 15.06 5.41 5.84
CA TYR A 298 13.88 6.13 6.26
C TYR A 298 14.02 6.53 7.74
N THR A 299 14.17 7.81 7.99
CA THR A 299 14.13 8.36 9.34
C THR A 299 12.72 8.95 9.53
N PRO A 300 11.92 8.42 10.45
CA PRO A 300 10.62 9.00 10.76
C PRO A 300 10.80 10.48 11.08
N LYS A 301 10.05 11.38 10.42
CA LYS A 301 10.06 12.79 10.78
C LYS A 301 9.58 12.93 12.22
N ILE A 302 10.43 13.46 13.08
CA ILE A 302 10.03 13.92 14.43
C ILE A 302 9.17 15.16 14.17
N VAL A 303 7.86 15.04 14.38
CA VAL A 303 6.98 16.21 14.38
C VAL A 303 7.01 16.77 15.79
N SER A 304 7.73 17.86 15.97
CA SER A 304 7.66 18.66 17.19
C SER A 304 6.23 19.19 17.37
N MET A 305 5.67 19.07 18.56
CA MET A 305 4.36 19.62 18.92
C MET A 305 4.30 21.16 18.83
N ALA A 306 5.38 21.84 18.49
CA ALA A 306 5.46 23.30 18.36
C ALA A 306 4.96 23.83 16.99
N SER A 307 4.35 22.98 16.14
CA SER A 307 3.91 23.36 14.77
C SER A 307 2.38 23.25 14.59
N PHE A 308 1.59 23.52 15.64
CA PHE A 308 0.15 23.69 15.55
C PHE A 308 -0.28 25.04 16.10
#